data_cfe34faa52c500d012bdfa31a425230a
#
_entry.id   cfe34faa52c500d012bdfa31a425230a
#
_cell.length_a   1.000
_cell.length_b   1.000
_cell.length_c   1.000
_cell.angle_alpha   90.00
_cell.angle_beta   90.00
_cell.angle_gamma   90.00
#
_symmetry.space_group_name_H-M   'P 1'
#
loop_
_entity.id
_entity.type
_entity.pdbx_description
1 polymer ?
#
loop_
_entity_poly.entity_id
_entity_poly.type
_entity_poly.pdbx_seq_one_letter_code
_entity_poly.pdbx_strand_id
1 'polypeptide(L)'
;MRRDDERWTEDVAVLRRAAKELVQRRLHRPSLSKPIAGPFDEIAQSLDDPSSEVRKKAVRELYELDPDQAATLVNDALRAGSPEERRRIGTALADSGLLYEAIDDLMAENHESCYGAFSLLFLVAKAGVVEPLIMVIEKHPSLDLCLAVIRLLASSGEPEVAAALHKLASNLSLAPELRSAAAEAVPQLAV
;
A
#
# COMPACT_ATOMS: atom_id res chain seq x y z
N MET A 1 11.26 8.08 -28.24
CA MET A 1 10.85 6.85 -27.61
C MET A 1 11.93 6.17 -26.76
N ARG A 2 12.92 6.91 -26.23
CA ARG A 2 13.97 6.39 -25.30
C ARG A 2 14.14 7.23 -24.02
N ARG A 3 13.41 8.35 -23.87
CA ARG A 3 13.51 9.24 -22.68
C ARG A 3 12.60 8.84 -21.52
N ASP A 4 11.55 8.09 -21.80
CA ASP A 4 10.56 7.73 -20.77
C ASP A 4 11.02 6.51 -19.95
N ASP A 5 11.78 5.56 -20.57
CA ASP A 5 12.34 4.41 -19.87
C ASP A 5 13.41 4.78 -18.83
N GLU A 6 14.21 5.83 -19.09
CA GLU A 6 15.24 6.29 -18.16
C GLU A 6 14.63 6.99 -16.93
N ARG A 7 13.53 7.73 -17.11
CA ARG A 7 12.83 8.43 -16.02
C ARG A 7 12.21 7.45 -15.03
N TRP A 8 11.61 6.36 -15.52
CA TRP A 8 11.00 5.31 -14.71
C TRP A 8 12.01 4.45 -13.93
N THR A 9 13.20 4.22 -14.48
CA THR A 9 14.27 3.52 -13.75
C THR A 9 14.81 4.35 -12.59
N GLU A 10 14.84 5.68 -12.72
CA GLU A 10 15.19 6.58 -11.62
C GLU A 10 14.12 6.59 -10.52
N ASP A 11 12.83 6.63 -10.86
CA ASP A 11 11.73 6.64 -9.88
C ASP A 11 11.66 5.32 -9.09
N VAL A 12 11.85 4.18 -9.74
CA VAL A 12 11.95 2.87 -9.05
C VAL A 12 13.21 2.80 -8.17
N ALA A 13 14.31 3.42 -8.57
CA ALA A 13 15.52 3.51 -7.76
C ALA A 13 15.32 4.41 -6.53
N VAL A 14 14.57 5.51 -6.68
CA VAL A 14 14.16 6.40 -5.58
C VAL A 14 13.27 5.65 -4.58
N LEU A 15 12.28 4.89 -5.06
CA LEU A 15 11.40 4.08 -4.22
C LEU A 15 12.17 2.99 -3.46
N ARG A 16 13.13 2.30 -4.12
CA ARG A 16 14.01 1.33 -3.46
C ARG A 16 14.94 1.98 -2.44
N ARG A 17 15.42 3.19 -2.71
CA ARG A 17 16.27 3.95 -1.79
C ARG A 17 15.48 4.40 -0.58
N ALA A 18 14.28 4.95 -0.77
CA ALA A 18 13.36 5.34 0.30
C ALA A 18 12.97 4.15 1.19
N ALA A 19 12.66 3.00 0.61
CA ALA A 19 12.38 1.77 1.36
C ALA A 19 13.60 1.31 2.18
N LYS A 20 14.82 1.39 1.63
CA LYS A 20 16.05 1.07 2.37
C LYS A 20 16.34 2.07 3.50
N GLU A 21 16.11 3.36 3.28
CA GLU A 21 16.31 4.38 4.31
C GLU A 21 15.32 4.25 5.47
N LEU A 22 14.07 3.87 5.20
CA LEU A 22 13.10 3.53 6.26
C LEU A 22 13.57 2.36 7.12
N VAL A 23 14.09 1.31 6.50
CA VAL A 23 14.65 0.15 7.22
C VAL A 23 15.87 0.58 8.05
N GLN A 24 16.74 1.45 7.53
CA GLN A 24 17.93 1.89 8.25
C GLN A 24 17.64 2.90 9.37
N ARG A 25 16.70 3.84 9.18
CA ARG A 25 16.25 4.74 10.26
C ARG A 25 15.66 3.97 11.43
N ARG A 26 15.03 2.82 11.17
CA ARG A 26 14.45 1.94 12.18
C ARG A 26 15.50 1.24 13.06
N LEU A 27 16.69 0.96 12.53
CA LEU A 27 17.79 0.29 13.26
C LEU A 27 18.52 1.25 14.23
N HIS A 28 18.31 2.56 14.13
CA HIS A 28 19.01 3.58 14.92
C HIS A 28 18.11 4.36 15.89
N ARG A 29 16.84 3.94 16.13
CA ARG A 29 16.03 4.55 17.19
C ARG A 29 16.47 4.02 18.55
N PRO A 30 16.96 4.88 19.47
CA PRO A 30 17.20 4.46 20.85
C PRO A 30 15.86 4.07 21.48
N SER A 31 15.89 2.96 22.23
CA SER A 31 14.77 2.48 23.04
C SER A 31 14.35 3.59 24.02
N LEU A 32 13.32 4.32 23.69
CA LEU A 32 12.72 5.34 24.57
C LEU A 32 11.84 4.61 25.59
N SER A 33 12.14 4.91 26.87
CA SER A 33 11.31 4.62 28.03
C SER A 33 9.82 4.84 27.75
N LYS A 34 8.93 3.94 28.28
CA LYS A 34 7.48 3.96 28.14
C LYS A 34 6.94 5.39 28.05
N PRO A 35 6.36 5.80 26.91
CA PRO A 35 5.70 7.10 26.84
C PRO A 35 4.40 7.03 27.65
N ILE A 36 4.04 8.14 28.26
CA ILE A 36 2.66 8.43 28.71
C ILE A 36 1.81 8.26 27.47
N ALA A 37 0.79 7.37 27.51
CA ALA A 37 -0.10 7.10 26.37
C ALA A 37 -0.65 8.44 25.85
N GLY A 38 -0.28 8.81 24.65
CA GLY A 38 -0.77 10.01 23.98
C GLY A 38 -2.06 9.70 23.21
N PRO A 39 -2.73 10.72 22.67
CA PRO A 39 -3.95 10.53 21.87
C PRO A 39 -3.75 9.50 20.74
N PHE A 40 -2.56 9.42 20.17
CA PHE A 40 -2.21 8.45 19.15
C PHE A 40 -2.28 6.99 19.66
N ASP A 41 -1.76 6.72 20.87
CA ASP A 41 -1.76 5.37 21.45
C ASP A 41 -3.18 4.91 21.84
N GLU A 42 -4.02 5.85 22.29
CA GLU A 42 -5.43 5.58 22.61
C GLU A 42 -6.21 5.19 21.35
N ILE A 43 -6.04 5.94 20.25
CA ILE A 43 -6.67 5.65 18.97
C ILE A 43 -6.14 4.33 18.39
N ALA A 44 -4.84 4.06 18.54
CA ALA A 44 -4.20 2.83 18.05
C ALA A 44 -4.85 1.56 18.63
N GLN A 45 -5.32 1.59 19.88
CA GLN A 45 -6.03 0.47 20.49
C GLN A 45 -7.35 0.13 19.76
N SER A 46 -7.96 1.11 19.08
CA SER A 46 -9.19 0.93 18.33
C SER A 46 -9.01 0.26 16.96
N LEU A 47 -7.77 -0.01 16.53
CA LEU A 47 -7.50 -0.75 15.30
C LEU A 47 -7.93 -2.21 15.37
N ASP A 48 -8.03 -2.79 16.56
CA ASP A 48 -8.49 -4.16 16.79
C ASP A 48 -9.95 -4.24 17.28
N ASP A 49 -10.69 -3.13 17.26
CA ASP A 49 -12.09 -3.09 17.67
C ASP A 49 -12.94 -4.04 16.79
N PRO A 50 -13.89 -4.78 17.35
CA PRO A 50 -14.77 -5.67 16.57
C PRO A 50 -15.63 -4.92 15.55
N SER A 51 -15.95 -3.64 15.79
CA SER A 51 -16.71 -2.80 14.88
C SER A 51 -15.85 -2.28 13.73
N SER A 52 -16.25 -2.55 12.49
CA SER A 52 -15.58 -2.02 11.31
C SER A 52 -15.59 -0.49 11.24
N GLU A 53 -16.67 0.14 11.70
CA GLU A 53 -16.80 1.60 11.71
C GLU A 53 -15.82 2.24 12.70
N VAL A 54 -15.61 1.61 13.86
CA VAL A 54 -14.62 2.09 14.84
C VAL A 54 -13.22 1.96 14.27
N ARG A 55 -12.87 0.81 13.65
CA ARG A 55 -11.57 0.63 13.02
C ARG A 55 -11.30 1.63 11.89
N LYS A 56 -12.30 1.87 11.01
CA LYS A 56 -12.18 2.86 9.93
C LYS A 56 -11.91 4.26 10.46
N LYS A 57 -12.65 4.66 11.50
CA LYS A 57 -12.46 5.95 12.15
C LYS A 57 -11.08 6.05 12.78
N ALA A 58 -10.64 5.03 13.50
CA ALA A 58 -9.31 4.99 14.12
C ALA A 58 -8.19 5.12 13.09
N VAL A 59 -8.26 4.37 11.99
CA VAL A 59 -7.30 4.48 10.89
C VAL A 59 -7.24 5.92 10.37
N ARG A 60 -8.39 6.53 10.09
CA ARG A 60 -8.46 7.90 9.58
C ARG A 60 -7.83 8.90 10.54
N GLU A 61 -8.21 8.85 11.80
CA GLU A 61 -7.69 9.74 12.83
C GLU A 61 -6.16 9.59 13.03
N LEU A 62 -5.63 8.36 12.97
CA LEU A 62 -4.18 8.12 13.05
C LEU A 62 -3.44 8.77 11.89
N TYR A 63 -3.93 8.63 10.67
CA TYR A 63 -3.31 9.23 9.48
C TYR A 63 -3.45 10.75 9.44
N GLU A 64 -4.52 11.32 9.99
CA GLU A 64 -4.69 12.77 10.17
C GLU A 64 -3.74 13.35 11.22
N LEU A 65 -3.40 12.58 12.26
CA LEU A 65 -2.46 13.02 13.31
C LEU A 65 -1.00 12.95 12.86
N ASP A 66 -0.58 11.81 12.33
CA ASP A 66 0.80 11.57 11.88
C ASP A 66 0.81 10.41 10.88
N PRO A 67 0.83 10.69 9.57
CA PRO A 67 0.80 9.67 8.52
C PRO A 67 1.97 8.68 8.60
N ASP A 68 3.17 9.12 8.94
CA ASP A 68 4.37 8.28 9.00
C ASP A 68 4.32 7.34 10.20
N GLN A 69 3.88 7.85 11.34
CA GLN A 69 3.70 7.04 12.54
C GLN A 69 2.55 6.05 12.35
N ALA A 70 1.45 6.45 11.72
CA ALA A 70 0.32 5.59 11.40
C ALA A 70 0.73 4.46 10.46
N ALA A 71 1.44 4.76 9.37
CA ALA A 71 1.95 3.76 8.44
C ALA A 71 2.90 2.76 9.13
N THR A 72 3.75 3.23 10.04
CA THR A 72 4.64 2.38 10.83
C THR A 72 3.85 1.45 11.75
N LEU A 73 2.88 1.98 12.48
CA LEU A 73 2.02 1.21 13.38
C LEU A 73 1.24 0.13 12.63
N VAL A 74 0.59 0.51 11.54
CA VAL A 74 -0.16 -0.42 10.68
C VAL A 74 0.75 -1.51 10.13
N ASN A 75 1.93 -1.15 9.62
CA ASN A 75 2.88 -2.15 9.12
C ASN A 75 3.33 -3.13 10.21
N ASP A 76 3.53 -2.67 11.43
CA ASP A 76 3.89 -3.54 12.55
C ASP A 76 2.73 -4.45 12.96
N ALA A 77 1.50 -3.93 12.99
CA ALA A 77 0.30 -4.71 13.22
C ALA A 77 0.09 -5.79 12.14
N LEU A 78 0.30 -5.44 10.86
CA LEU A 78 0.24 -6.41 9.75
C LEU A 78 1.32 -7.50 9.85
N ARG A 79 2.49 -7.19 10.39
CA ARG A 79 3.57 -8.17 10.57
C ARG A 79 3.33 -9.12 11.74
N ALA A 80 2.73 -8.65 12.82
CA ALA A 80 2.49 -9.40 14.03
C ALA A 80 1.16 -10.16 14.01
N GLY A 81 0.18 -9.64 13.26
CA GLY A 81 -1.19 -10.13 13.25
C GLY A 81 -1.40 -11.44 12.49
N SER A 82 -2.42 -12.18 12.88
CA SER A 82 -2.97 -13.31 12.12
C SER A 82 -3.49 -12.86 10.76
N PRO A 83 -3.69 -13.77 9.79
CA PRO A 83 -4.28 -13.41 8.49
C PRO A 83 -5.63 -12.68 8.60
N GLU A 84 -6.45 -13.04 9.59
CA GLU A 84 -7.74 -12.40 9.83
C GLU A 84 -7.60 -10.97 10.35
N GLU A 85 -6.72 -10.74 11.31
CA GLU A 85 -6.40 -9.41 11.84
C GLU A 85 -5.82 -8.50 10.75
N ARG A 86 -4.87 -9.02 9.96
CA ARG A 86 -4.32 -8.29 8.81
C ARG A 86 -5.41 -7.85 7.84
N ARG A 87 -6.33 -8.76 7.49
CA ARG A 87 -7.43 -8.45 6.58
C ARG A 87 -8.40 -7.42 7.17
N ARG A 88 -8.70 -7.47 8.47
CA ARG A 88 -9.54 -6.46 9.14
C ARG A 88 -8.91 -5.07 9.06
N ILE A 89 -7.62 -4.95 9.34
CA ILE A 89 -6.87 -3.69 9.25
C ILE A 89 -6.83 -3.19 7.80
N GLY A 90 -6.52 -4.06 6.85
CA GLY A 90 -6.48 -3.71 5.43
C GLY A 90 -7.84 -3.24 4.90
N THR A 91 -8.93 -3.90 5.31
CA THR A 91 -10.28 -3.48 4.97
C THR A 91 -10.59 -2.10 5.58
N ALA A 92 -10.19 -1.85 6.82
CA ALA A 92 -10.37 -0.54 7.44
C ALA A 92 -9.60 0.56 6.70
N LEU A 93 -8.36 0.29 6.24
CA LEU A 93 -7.58 1.19 5.39
C LEU A 93 -8.30 1.48 4.07
N ALA A 94 -8.76 0.43 3.38
CA ALA A 94 -9.43 0.57 2.09
C ALA A 94 -10.76 1.35 2.20
N ASP A 95 -11.54 1.07 3.25
CA ASP A 95 -12.87 1.66 3.46
C ASP A 95 -12.84 3.04 4.13
N SER A 96 -11.69 3.48 4.66
CA SER A 96 -11.55 4.79 5.33
C SER A 96 -11.64 6.00 4.40
N GLY A 97 -11.55 5.77 3.10
CA GLY A 97 -11.43 6.83 2.08
C GLY A 97 -9.99 7.23 1.77
N LEU A 98 -9.02 6.91 2.64
CA LEU A 98 -7.60 7.24 2.44
C LEU A 98 -7.03 6.65 1.15
N LEU A 99 -7.53 5.49 0.71
CA LEU A 99 -7.10 4.86 -0.54
C LEU A 99 -7.42 5.74 -1.76
N TYR A 100 -8.60 6.34 -1.81
CA TYR A 100 -8.99 7.22 -2.91
C TYR A 100 -8.19 8.53 -2.88
N GLU A 101 -7.98 9.10 -1.70
CA GLU A 101 -7.12 10.28 -1.52
C GLU A 101 -5.68 9.98 -1.98
N ALA A 102 -5.14 8.82 -1.62
CA ALA A 102 -3.82 8.39 -2.08
C ALA A 102 -3.72 8.23 -3.60
N ILE A 103 -4.78 7.74 -4.27
CA ILE A 103 -4.81 7.64 -5.73
C ILE A 103 -4.85 9.02 -6.37
N ASP A 104 -5.63 9.95 -5.82
CA ASP A 104 -5.71 11.33 -6.29
C ASP A 104 -4.35 12.04 -6.11
N ASP A 105 -3.66 11.83 -5.00
CA ASP A 105 -2.32 12.36 -4.74
C ASP A 105 -1.28 11.85 -5.74
N LEU A 106 -1.36 10.58 -6.15
CA LEU A 106 -0.47 10.02 -7.18
C LEU A 106 -0.68 10.68 -8.54
N MET A 107 -1.88 11.20 -8.81
CA MET A 107 -2.20 11.92 -10.05
C MET A 107 -1.80 13.40 -10.01
N ALA A 108 -1.62 13.98 -8.82
CA ALA A 108 -1.34 15.41 -8.65
C ALA A 108 0.12 15.81 -8.91
N GLU A 109 0.98 14.88 -9.36
CA GLU A 109 2.42 15.10 -9.64
C GLU A 109 3.23 15.70 -8.46
N ASN A 110 2.71 15.61 -7.25
CA ASN A 110 3.40 16.09 -6.04
C ASN A 110 4.26 14.97 -5.44
N HIS A 111 5.57 15.07 -5.60
CA HIS A 111 6.52 14.04 -5.15
C HIS A 111 6.47 13.75 -3.64
N GLU A 112 6.12 14.71 -2.79
CA GLU A 112 6.01 14.48 -1.34
C GLU A 112 4.79 13.62 -0.98
N SER A 113 3.65 13.89 -1.61
CA SER A 113 2.43 13.08 -1.39
C SER A 113 2.50 11.70 -2.03
N CYS A 114 3.23 11.54 -3.15
CA CYS A 114 3.38 10.25 -3.82
C CYS A 114 3.94 9.14 -2.91
N TYR A 115 4.89 9.47 -2.03
CA TYR A 115 5.48 8.48 -1.13
C TYR A 115 4.47 7.92 -0.12
N GLY A 116 3.73 8.80 0.55
CA GLY A 116 2.68 8.42 1.49
C GLY A 116 1.58 7.59 0.81
N ALA A 117 1.18 8.02 -0.39
CA ALA A 117 0.19 7.34 -1.21
C ALA A 117 0.63 5.90 -1.57
N PHE A 118 1.84 5.70 -2.10
CA PHE A 118 2.35 4.36 -2.40
C PHE A 118 2.50 3.50 -1.15
N SER A 119 2.92 4.09 -0.01
CA SER A 119 3.01 3.38 1.26
C SER A 119 1.65 2.84 1.70
N LEU A 120 0.59 3.64 1.60
CA LEU A 120 -0.78 3.23 1.94
C LEU A 120 -1.27 2.10 1.02
N LEU A 121 -1.12 2.25 -0.30
CA LEU A 121 -1.51 1.21 -1.26
C LEU A 121 -0.77 -0.11 -0.98
N PHE A 122 0.52 -0.03 -0.65
CA PHE A 122 1.32 -1.19 -0.30
C PHE A 122 0.83 -1.89 0.97
N LEU A 123 0.44 -1.13 2.00
CA LEU A 123 -0.11 -1.70 3.24
C LEU A 123 -1.44 -2.41 3.00
N VAL A 124 -2.31 -1.85 2.15
CA VAL A 124 -3.56 -2.49 1.74
C VAL A 124 -3.29 -3.82 1.00
N ALA A 125 -2.35 -3.82 0.04
CA ALA A 125 -1.93 -5.02 -0.67
C ALA A 125 -1.35 -6.07 0.28
N LYS A 126 -0.48 -5.66 1.20
CA LYS A 126 0.18 -6.52 2.19
C LYS A 126 -0.79 -7.10 3.22
N ALA A 127 -1.93 -6.46 3.42
CA ALA A 127 -3.02 -6.99 4.24
C ALA A 127 -3.87 -8.06 3.51
N GLY A 128 -3.56 -8.38 2.26
CA GLY A 128 -4.32 -9.30 1.42
C GLY A 128 -5.63 -8.71 0.89
N VAL A 129 -5.83 -7.40 0.98
CA VAL A 129 -7.03 -6.69 0.49
C VAL A 129 -6.75 -6.16 -0.91
N VAL A 130 -6.92 -7.02 -1.92
CA VAL A 130 -6.52 -6.71 -3.30
C VAL A 130 -7.64 -6.14 -4.15
N GLU A 131 -8.90 -6.38 -3.82
CA GLU A 131 -10.06 -6.00 -4.62
C GLU A 131 -10.13 -4.50 -4.96
N PRO A 132 -9.88 -3.57 -4.02
CA PRO A 132 -9.90 -2.14 -4.33
C PRO A 132 -8.81 -1.74 -5.33
N LEU A 133 -7.63 -2.35 -5.24
CA LEU A 133 -6.50 -2.09 -6.14
C LEU A 133 -6.77 -2.67 -7.55
N ILE A 134 -7.43 -3.82 -7.63
CA ILE A 134 -7.88 -4.39 -8.90
C ILE A 134 -8.89 -3.46 -9.57
N MET A 135 -9.84 -2.90 -8.81
CA MET A 135 -10.79 -1.92 -9.37
C MET A 135 -10.09 -0.67 -9.93
N VAL A 136 -9.01 -0.21 -9.31
CA VAL A 136 -8.19 0.88 -9.87
C VAL A 136 -7.60 0.46 -11.20
N ILE A 137 -6.97 -0.71 -11.30
CA ILE A 137 -6.37 -1.21 -12.54
C ILE A 137 -7.41 -1.36 -13.66
N GLU A 138 -8.63 -1.81 -13.33
CA GLU A 138 -9.68 -2.04 -14.31
C GLU A 138 -10.40 -0.76 -14.79
N LYS A 139 -10.47 0.26 -13.96
CA LYS A 139 -11.34 1.43 -14.21
C LYS A 139 -10.58 2.74 -14.38
N HIS A 140 -9.36 2.85 -13.88
CA HIS A 140 -8.65 4.12 -13.93
C HIS A 140 -8.10 4.41 -15.33
N PRO A 141 -8.25 5.66 -15.85
CA PRO A 141 -7.86 6.00 -17.22
C PRO A 141 -6.33 6.08 -17.42
N SER A 142 -5.55 6.31 -16.38
CA SER A 142 -4.09 6.41 -16.47
C SER A 142 -3.45 5.04 -16.54
N LEU A 143 -2.86 4.71 -17.70
CA LEU A 143 -2.10 3.47 -17.90
C LEU A 143 -0.90 3.39 -16.95
N ASP A 144 -0.20 4.50 -16.76
CA ASP A 144 1.00 4.56 -15.90
C ASP A 144 0.67 4.24 -14.45
N LEU A 145 -0.42 4.81 -13.92
CA LEU A 145 -0.89 4.49 -12.58
C LEU A 145 -1.25 3.00 -12.46
N CYS A 146 -2.01 2.47 -13.43
CA CYS A 146 -2.37 1.04 -13.42
C CYS A 146 -1.14 0.13 -13.42
N LEU A 147 -0.12 0.45 -14.22
CA LEU A 147 1.16 -0.28 -14.24
C LEU A 147 1.90 -0.16 -12.91
N ALA A 148 1.90 1.02 -12.29
CA ALA A 148 2.51 1.23 -10.98
C ALA A 148 1.81 0.38 -9.89
N VAL A 149 0.48 0.32 -9.90
CA VAL A 149 -0.30 -0.51 -8.97
C VAL A 149 -0.04 -2.00 -9.18
N ILE A 150 0.08 -2.48 -10.44
CA ILE A 150 0.46 -3.87 -10.72
C ILE A 150 1.83 -4.21 -10.12
N ARG A 151 2.82 -3.34 -10.30
CA ARG A 151 4.17 -3.53 -9.73
C ARG A 151 4.17 -3.51 -8.21
N LEU A 152 3.37 -2.63 -7.62
CA LEU A 152 3.18 -2.56 -6.18
C LEU A 152 2.56 -3.87 -5.64
N LEU A 153 1.52 -4.38 -6.28
CA LEU A 153 0.92 -5.67 -5.95
C LEU A 153 1.96 -6.79 -6.00
N ALA A 154 2.75 -6.87 -7.07
CA ALA A 154 3.82 -7.86 -7.20
C ALA A 154 4.84 -7.79 -6.06
N SER A 155 5.12 -6.59 -5.53
CA SER A 155 6.09 -6.38 -4.45
C SER A 155 5.56 -6.74 -3.06
N SER A 156 4.26 -6.95 -2.90
CA SER A 156 3.64 -7.27 -1.60
C SER A 156 4.00 -8.66 -1.09
N GLY A 157 4.23 -9.62 -2.00
CA GLY A 157 4.57 -11.01 -1.66
C GLY A 157 3.41 -11.84 -1.13
N GLU A 158 2.17 -11.33 -1.18
CA GLU A 158 1.00 -12.02 -0.62
C GLU A 158 0.40 -13.03 -1.65
N PRO A 159 0.02 -14.25 -1.21
CA PRO A 159 -0.51 -15.29 -2.10
C PRO A 159 -1.78 -14.88 -2.86
N GLU A 160 -2.65 -14.12 -2.20
CA GLU A 160 -3.90 -13.60 -2.77
C GLU A 160 -3.64 -12.72 -4.00
N VAL A 161 -2.53 -11.99 -4.01
CA VAL A 161 -2.10 -11.14 -5.12
C VAL A 161 -1.79 -11.97 -6.37
N ALA A 162 -1.16 -13.13 -6.22
CA ALA A 162 -0.84 -13.99 -7.36
C ALA A 162 -2.10 -14.40 -8.14
N ALA A 163 -3.15 -14.82 -7.43
CA ALA A 163 -4.42 -15.19 -8.04
C ALA A 163 -5.09 -13.99 -8.75
N ALA A 164 -5.03 -12.79 -8.13
CA ALA A 164 -5.56 -11.58 -8.71
C ALA A 164 -4.82 -11.16 -9.99
N LEU A 165 -3.48 -11.21 -9.98
CA LEU A 165 -2.65 -10.91 -11.17
C LEU A 165 -2.89 -11.92 -12.30
N HIS A 166 -3.05 -13.19 -12.02
CA HIS A 166 -3.44 -14.20 -13.02
C HIS A 166 -4.77 -13.85 -13.69
N LYS A 167 -5.75 -13.42 -12.90
CA LYS A 167 -7.05 -13.00 -13.41
C LYS A 167 -6.93 -11.76 -14.29
N LEU A 168 -6.15 -10.76 -13.89
CA LEU A 168 -5.89 -9.56 -14.71
C LEU A 168 -5.18 -9.91 -16.03
N ALA A 169 -4.16 -10.78 -15.99
CA ALA A 169 -3.44 -11.21 -17.19
C ALA A 169 -4.36 -11.90 -18.22
N SER A 170 -5.43 -12.56 -17.75
CA SER A 170 -6.41 -13.26 -18.58
C SER A 170 -7.59 -12.38 -18.99
N ASN A 171 -7.71 -11.16 -18.46
CA ASN A 171 -8.84 -10.26 -18.72
C ASN A 171 -8.69 -9.54 -20.07
N LEU A 172 -9.36 -10.04 -21.10
CA LEU A 172 -9.30 -9.50 -22.46
C LEU A 172 -9.86 -8.07 -22.62
N SER A 173 -10.59 -7.57 -21.63
CA SER A 173 -11.09 -6.19 -21.63
C SER A 173 -10.02 -5.17 -21.26
N LEU A 174 -8.91 -5.60 -20.65
CA LEU A 174 -7.80 -4.74 -20.29
C LEU A 174 -6.86 -4.48 -21.48
N ALA A 175 -6.18 -3.34 -21.44
CA ALA A 175 -5.12 -3.00 -22.39
C ALA A 175 -4.04 -4.11 -22.40
N PRO A 176 -3.47 -4.42 -23.58
CA PRO A 176 -2.44 -5.45 -23.72
C PRO A 176 -1.26 -5.25 -22.77
N GLU A 177 -0.85 -3.99 -22.54
CA GLU A 177 0.25 -3.59 -21.67
C GLU A 177 -0.01 -4.00 -20.22
N LEU A 178 -1.24 -3.80 -19.72
CA LEU A 178 -1.62 -4.19 -18.36
C LEU A 178 -1.64 -5.70 -18.19
N ARG A 179 -2.13 -6.43 -19.20
CA ARG A 179 -2.15 -7.89 -19.19
C ARG A 179 -0.75 -8.48 -19.19
N SER A 180 0.15 -7.91 -20.01
CA SER A 180 1.56 -8.31 -20.06
C SER A 180 2.24 -8.06 -18.72
N ALA A 181 2.09 -6.85 -18.16
CA ALA A 181 2.65 -6.50 -16.87
C ALA A 181 2.15 -7.42 -15.74
N ALA A 182 0.85 -7.74 -15.73
CA ALA A 182 0.28 -8.67 -14.76
C ALA A 182 0.86 -10.09 -14.92
N ALA A 183 1.01 -10.58 -16.16
CA ALA A 183 1.60 -11.89 -16.43
C ALA A 183 3.07 -11.98 -16.00
N GLU A 184 3.85 -10.91 -16.23
CA GLU A 184 5.27 -10.81 -15.83
C GLU A 184 5.45 -10.69 -14.32
N ALA A 185 4.45 -10.17 -13.61
CA ALA A 185 4.49 -9.99 -12.17
C ALA A 185 4.23 -11.29 -11.37
N VAL A 186 3.45 -12.22 -11.93
CA VAL A 186 3.09 -13.49 -11.26
C VAL A 186 4.30 -14.32 -10.81
N PRO A 187 5.34 -14.56 -11.64
CA PRO A 187 6.51 -15.34 -11.22
C PRO A 187 7.29 -14.71 -10.07
N GLN A 188 7.19 -13.40 -9.86
CA GLN A 188 7.90 -12.68 -8.80
C GLN A 188 7.34 -12.97 -7.42
N LEU A 189 6.10 -13.47 -7.33
CA LEU A 189 5.41 -13.84 -6.09
C LEU A 189 5.65 -15.30 -5.68
N ALA A 190 6.24 -16.11 -6.57
CA ALA A 190 6.45 -17.54 -6.36
C ALA A 190 7.84 -17.87 -5.72
N VAL A 191 8.60 -16.88 -5.32
CA VAL A 191 9.94 -16.99 -4.72
C VAL A 191 9.85 -16.69 -3.24
#